data_1237aca45ef64677a8716e036a96b89b
#
_entry.id   1237aca45ef64677a8716e036a96b89b
#
_cell.length_a   1.000
_cell.length_b   1.000
_cell.length_c   1.000
_cell.angle_alpha   90.00
_cell.angle_beta   90.00
_cell.angle_gamma   90.00
#
_symmetry.space_group_name_H-M   'P 1'
#
loop_
_entity.id
_entity.type
_entity.pdbx_description
1 polymer ?
#
loop_
_entity_poly.entity_id
_entity_poly.type
_entity_poly.pdbx_seq_one_letter_code
_entity_poly.pdbx_strand_id
1 'polypeptide(L)'
;MTTVQSGTVTPHDAAPDLADQAVALAQRWVTESADAPVNPAAERLAGVLKDPNGLPFTIGFVDGVMRPESLAAAASNLQRVAPLVPDFLPWYLRAAVRTGGAVAPVLPAPVVPIARRVLREMVGHLVVDARPDKLGPALATIRESGARLNLNLLGEAVLGEKEARRRLDGIHDLVRRSDVDYVSVKVSAIVSHISMWAFDETVDAVVERLLPLYLTAASDGTFLNLDMEEYRDLDLTIAVFTRILEDPRLTGLEAGIVLQAYLPDALPALRRLTAWAQERVDAGGARIKVRLVKGANLAMEHVDAVMHGWEQATHASKLDSDASYLRCLDEALRPEHTRAVRLGVAGHNLFDIAYAWLLAGERGVREAIEFEMLLGMAQGQVDAVAREVGHVLLYVPVVRPDEFDVAISYLVRRLEENASSDNFLSAVFELGTDEAMFARERDRFLASVARAHDPSLPAEPNRRQDRTAVPEAAAPALTRPGAEDGDLTQAVLSIARAAARGEDEDDADEPAGFGDDWVETAVFSARESGAVASGAVGFANAPDSDPALPANRAWSARILARVETSTAGDETIAAARVDSEESLEEVVQSVRHAAEGWGARPAAERSAVLQAVARALDQFGDAQGLGS
;
A
#
# COMPACT_ATOMS: atom_id res chain seq x y z
N MET A 1 6.54 17.21 42.61
CA MET A 1 7.69 16.55 41.98
C MET A 1 7.69 15.09 42.44
N THR A 2 7.04 14.25 41.70
CA THR A 2 7.01 12.80 41.98
C THR A 2 7.71 12.16 40.78
N THR A 3 8.90 11.67 41.03
CA THR A 3 9.73 10.97 40.06
C THR A 3 9.04 9.66 39.68
N VAL A 4 8.56 9.55 38.45
CA VAL A 4 8.14 8.28 37.86
C VAL A 4 9.42 7.50 37.54
N GLN A 5 9.66 6.43 38.32
CA GLN A 5 10.67 5.45 37.95
C GLN A 5 10.25 4.76 36.64
N SER A 6 11.03 4.93 35.61
CA SER A 6 10.94 4.12 34.40
C SER A 6 11.33 2.69 34.76
N GLY A 7 10.32 1.84 34.92
CA GLY A 7 10.52 0.40 35.00
C GLY A 7 11.07 -0.06 33.66
N THR A 8 12.31 -0.50 33.61
CA THR A 8 12.87 -1.28 32.50
C THR A 8 12.07 -2.58 32.44
N VAL A 9 11.14 -2.63 31.45
CA VAL A 9 10.47 -3.88 31.07
C VAL A 9 11.53 -4.74 30.40
N THR A 10 11.97 -5.77 31.09
CA THR A 10 12.76 -6.85 30.51
C THR A 10 11.98 -7.46 29.36
N PRO A 11 12.56 -7.64 28.16
CA PRO A 11 11.94 -8.43 27.10
C PRO A 11 11.66 -9.82 27.66
N HIS A 12 10.43 -10.29 27.54
CA HIS A 12 10.09 -11.66 27.84
C HIS A 12 10.76 -12.50 26.76
N ASP A 13 11.84 -13.20 27.13
CA ASP A 13 12.58 -14.09 26.26
C ASP A 13 11.62 -15.17 25.73
N ALA A 14 11.17 -15.01 24.49
CA ALA A 14 10.63 -16.16 23.76
C ALA A 14 11.82 -17.12 23.57
N ALA A 15 11.76 -18.26 24.24
CA ALA A 15 12.86 -19.18 24.25
C ALA A 15 13.17 -19.67 22.82
N PRO A 16 14.44 -19.96 22.46
CA PRO A 16 14.83 -20.55 21.18
C PRO A 16 14.01 -21.81 20.82
N ASP A 17 13.50 -22.50 21.82
CA ASP A 17 12.60 -23.64 21.74
C ASP A 17 11.26 -23.31 21.04
N LEU A 18 10.68 -22.13 21.22
CA LEU A 18 9.40 -21.76 20.57
C LEU A 18 9.56 -21.59 19.05
N ALA A 19 10.67 -21.04 18.58
CA ALA A 19 10.95 -20.87 17.16
C ALA A 19 11.17 -22.24 16.48
N ASP A 20 11.89 -23.15 17.13
CA ASP A 20 12.11 -24.51 16.64
C ASP A 20 10.80 -25.31 16.59
N GLN A 21 9.94 -25.18 17.60
CA GLN A 21 8.60 -25.75 17.60
C GLN A 21 7.74 -25.18 16.47
N ALA A 22 7.83 -23.88 16.17
CA ALA A 22 7.11 -23.25 15.07
C ALA A 22 7.59 -23.80 13.71
N VAL A 23 8.89 -24.02 13.54
CA VAL A 23 9.44 -24.67 12.35
C VAL A 23 8.89 -26.08 12.19
N ALA A 24 8.88 -26.88 13.25
CA ALA A 24 8.35 -28.24 13.21
C ALA A 24 6.85 -28.29 12.89
N LEU A 25 6.07 -27.34 13.44
CA LEU A 25 4.64 -27.20 13.17
C LEU A 25 4.38 -26.78 11.70
N ALA A 26 5.14 -25.80 11.21
CA ALA A 26 5.05 -25.37 9.81
C ALA A 26 5.40 -26.51 8.84
N GLN A 27 6.44 -27.30 9.13
CA GLN A 27 6.81 -28.47 8.33
C GLN A 27 5.69 -29.53 8.29
N ARG A 28 5.04 -29.78 9.42
CA ARG A 28 3.87 -30.67 9.48
C ARG A 28 2.75 -30.16 8.58
N TRP A 29 2.40 -28.89 8.65
CA TRP A 29 1.35 -28.30 7.80
C TRP A 29 1.72 -28.33 6.31
N VAL A 30 2.99 -28.11 5.96
CA VAL A 30 3.47 -28.28 4.58
C VAL A 30 3.26 -29.70 4.10
N THR A 31 3.61 -30.70 4.92
CA THR A 31 3.41 -32.12 4.59
C THR A 31 1.93 -32.46 4.43
N GLU A 32 1.08 -32.02 5.36
CA GLU A 32 -0.37 -32.24 5.31
C GLU A 32 -1.04 -31.55 4.12
N SER A 33 -0.48 -30.42 3.67
CA SER A 33 -0.99 -29.68 2.52
C SER A 33 -0.66 -30.33 1.19
N ALA A 34 0.41 -31.14 1.13
CA ALA A 34 0.83 -31.84 -0.08
C ALA A 34 -0.15 -32.96 -0.49
N ASP A 35 -0.90 -33.50 0.46
CA ASP A 35 -1.92 -34.53 0.22
C ASP A 35 -3.25 -33.96 -0.27
N ALA A 36 -3.42 -32.63 -0.24
CA ALA A 36 -4.64 -31.97 -0.68
C ALA A 36 -4.75 -32.02 -2.21
N PRO A 37 -5.98 -32.24 -2.76
CA PRO A 37 -6.17 -32.18 -4.21
C PRO A 37 -5.77 -30.80 -4.75
N VAL A 38 -4.88 -30.80 -5.75
CA VAL A 38 -4.37 -29.56 -6.34
C VAL A 38 -5.54 -28.82 -6.98
N ASN A 39 -5.75 -27.58 -6.54
CA ASN A 39 -6.75 -26.72 -7.13
C ASN A 39 -6.28 -26.30 -8.55
N PRO A 40 -7.07 -26.57 -9.63
CA PRO A 40 -6.68 -26.21 -10.99
C PRO A 40 -6.38 -24.70 -11.17
N ALA A 41 -6.94 -23.86 -10.31
CA ALA A 41 -6.69 -22.44 -10.33
C ALA A 41 -5.31 -22.09 -9.73
N ALA A 42 -4.91 -22.79 -8.67
CA ALA A 42 -3.57 -22.65 -8.10
C ALA A 42 -2.48 -23.15 -9.08
N GLU A 43 -2.75 -24.24 -9.81
CA GLU A 43 -1.86 -24.69 -10.90
C GLU A 43 -1.68 -23.64 -11.99
N ARG A 44 -2.77 -22.95 -12.38
CA ARG A 44 -2.69 -21.88 -13.37
C ARG A 44 -1.89 -20.68 -12.86
N LEU A 45 -2.09 -20.31 -11.60
CA LEU A 45 -1.33 -19.23 -10.98
C LEU A 45 0.17 -19.59 -10.93
N ALA A 46 0.51 -20.78 -10.48
CA ALA A 46 1.88 -21.29 -10.52
C ALA A 46 2.44 -21.33 -11.95
N GLY A 47 1.62 -21.67 -12.94
CA GLY A 47 1.98 -21.61 -14.35
C GLY A 47 2.33 -20.22 -14.84
N VAL A 48 1.55 -19.19 -14.45
CA VAL A 48 1.87 -17.79 -14.76
C VAL A 48 3.25 -17.39 -14.24
N LEU A 49 3.61 -17.87 -13.05
CA LEU A 49 4.87 -17.50 -12.40
C LEU A 49 6.09 -18.24 -12.97
N LYS A 50 5.90 -19.49 -13.42
CA LYS A 50 6.98 -20.33 -13.96
C LYS A 50 7.28 -20.09 -15.44
N ASP A 51 6.33 -19.50 -16.17
CA ASP A 51 6.48 -19.21 -17.59
C ASP A 51 7.09 -17.81 -17.77
N PRO A 52 8.20 -17.66 -18.52
CA PRO A 52 8.83 -16.36 -18.76
C PRO A 52 7.88 -15.30 -19.36
N ASN A 53 6.88 -15.75 -20.13
CA ASN A 53 5.86 -14.88 -20.72
C ASN A 53 4.63 -14.70 -19.84
N GLY A 54 4.51 -15.45 -18.73
CA GLY A 54 3.29 -15.48 -17.92
C GLY A 54 2.93 -14.13 -17.33
N LEU A 55 3.85 -13.49 -16.64
CA LEU A 55 3.65 -12.18 -16.03
C LEU A 55 3.53 -11.06 -17.09
N PRO A 56 4.45 -10.95 -18.09
CA PRO A 56 4.33 -9.96 -19.16
C PRO A 56 3.00 -10.07 -19.95
N PHE A 57 2.56 -11.29 -20.26
CA PHE A 57 1.28 -11.52 -20.90
C PHE A 57 0.11 -11.06 -20.04
N THR A 58 0.13 -11.43 -18.76
CA THR A 58 -0.99 -11.12 -17.86
C THR A 58 -1.11 -9.62 -17.61
N ILE A 59 -0.01 -8.93 -17.32
CA ILE A 59 0.01 -7.47 -17.15
C ILE A 59 -0.40 -6.79 -18.46
N GLY A 60 0.21 -7.15 -19.57
CA GLY A 60 -0.12 -6.57 -20.87
C GLY A 60 -1.58 -6.80 -21.28
N PHE A 61 -2.16 -7.96 -20.95
CA PHE A 61 -3.56 -8.24 -21.20
C PHE A 61 -4.48 -7.41 -20.29
N VAL A 62 -4.13 -7.30 -19.03
CA VAL A 62 -4.89 -6.53 -18.03
C VAL A 62 -4.89 -5.05 -18.43
N ASP A 63 -3.73 -4.45 -18.60
CA ASP A 63 -3.62 -3.02 -18.91
C ASP A 63 -4.08 -2.69 -20.33
N GLY A 64 -3.73 -3.55 -21.29
CA GLY A 64 -3.99 -3.28 -22.69
C GLY A 64 -5.37 -3.72 -23.19
N VAL A 65 -5.98 -4.76 -22.59
CA VAL A 65 -7.25 -5.32 -23.11
C VAL A 65 -8.41 -5.08 -22.14
N MET A 66 -8.17 -5.18 -20.82
CA MET A 66 -9.25 -5.02 -19.84
C MET A 66 -9.57 -3.54 -19.57
N ARG A 67 -8.56 -2.69 -19.35
CA ARG A 67 -8.73 -1.28 -18.95
C ARG A 67 -9.26 -0.34 -20.05
N PRO A 68 -8.79 -0.39 -21.31
CA PRO A 68 -9.21 0.61 -22.30
C PRO A 68 -10.71 0.57 -22.57
N GLU A 69 -11.38 1.73 -22.52
CA GLU A 69 -12.80 1.84 -22.91
C GLU A 69 -12.99 1.58 -24.41
N SER A 70 -12.06 2.05 -25.24
CA SER A 70 -12.08 1.87 -26.68
C SER A 70 -11.84 0.41 -27.06
N LEU A 71 -12.82 -0.21 -27.72
CA LEU A 71 -12.68 -1.56 -28.28
C LEU A 71 -11.57 -1.65 -29.33
N ALA A 72 -11.33 -0.58 -30.08
CA ALA A 72 -10.26 -0.54 -31.09
C ALA A 72 -8.87 -0.54 -30.41
N ALA A 73 -8.68 0.26 -29.37
CA ALA A 73 -7.45 0.26 -28.60
C ALA A 73 -7.20 -1.09 -27.92
N ALA A 74 -8.23 -1.67 -27.29
CA ALA A 74 -8.15 -2.99 -26.67
C ALA A 74 -7.82 -4.09 -27.71
N ALA A 75 -8.35 -4.00 -28.92
CA ALA A 75 -8.08 -4.95 -30.01
C ALA A 75 -6.64 -4.86 -30.50
N SER A 76 -6.12 -3.64 -30.68
CA SER A 76 -4.71 -3.40 -31.05
C SER A 76 -3.76 -3.94 -29.99
N ASN A 77 -4.07 -3.71 -28.72
CA ASN A 77 -3.28 -4.23 -27.61
C ASN A 77 -3.37 -5.77 -27.51
N LEU A 78 -4.56 -6.36 -27.74
CA LEU A 78 -4.70 -7.83 -27.79
C LEU A 78 -3.80 -8.43 -28.88
N GLN A 79 -3.70 -7.78 -30.05
CA GLN A 79 -2.78 -8.20 -31.09
C GLN A 79 -1.32 -8.16 -30.64
N ARG A 80 -0.95 -7.12 -29.88
CA ARG A 80 0.42 -6.94 -29.37
C ARG A 80 0.80 -7.97 -28.31
N VAL A 81 -0.11 -8.33 -27.40
CA VAL A 81 0.17 -9.29 -26.32
C VAL A 81 -0.05 -10.75 -26.72
N ALA A 82 -0.76 -11.03 -27.80
CA ALA A 82 -1.03 -12.39 -28.26
C ALA A 82 0.22 -13.25 -28.55
N PRO A 83 1.35 -12.72 -29.04
CA PRO A 83 2.61 -13.48 -29.15
C PRO A 83 3.17 -13.96 -27.83
N LEU A 84 2.93 -13.21 -26.72
CA LEU A 84 3.41 -13.53 -25.38
C LEU A 84 2.57 -14.60 -24.68
N VAL A 85 1.56 -15.17 -25.35
CA VAL A 85 0.67 -16.16 -24.74
C VAL A 85 1.47 -17.31 -24.11
N PRO A 86 1.34 -17.57 -22.79
CA PRO A 86 2.17 -18.50 -22.05
C PRO A 86 2.00 -19.96 -22.50
N ASP A 87 3.07 -20.75 -22.42
CA ASP A 87 3.08 -22.15 -22.85
C ASP A 87 2.33 -23.08 -21.89
N PHE A 88 2.19 -22.73 -20.61
CA PHE A 88 1.43 -23.52 -19.65
C PHE A 88 -0.08 -23.55 -19.95
N LEU A 89 -0.60 -22.58 -20.73
CA LEU A 89 -2.01 -22.59 -21.12
C LEU A 89 -2.32 -23.78 -22.06
N PRO A 90 -3.50 -24.40 -21.90
CA PRO A 90 -3.97 -25.43 -22.83
C PRO A 90 -3.88 -24.98 -24.29
N TRP A 91 -3.52 -25.89 -25.18
CA TRP A 91 -3.30 -25.58 -26.61
C TRP A 91 -4.47 -24.84 -27.25
N TYR A 92 -5.70 -25.15 -26.87
CA TYR A 92 -6.89 -24.50 -27.42
C TYR A 92 -7.04 -23.03 -26.97
N LEU A 93 -6.64 -22.70 -25.73
CA LEU A 93 -6.61 -21.31 -25.26
C LEU A 93 -5.49 -20.53 -25.93
N ARG A 94 -4.30 -21.11 -26.10
CA ARG A 94 -3.20 -20.49 -26.87
C ARG A 94 -3.62 -20.19 -28.30
N ALA A 95 -4.24 -21.15 -28.95
CA ALA A 95 -4.78 -20.97 -30.30
C ALA A 95 -5.86 -19.87 -30.34
N ALA A 96 -6.77 -19.83 -29.37
CA ALA A 96 -7.81 -18.82 -29.27
C ALA A 96 -7.23 -17.41 -29.07
N VAL A 97 -6.23 -17.24 -28.19
CA VAL A 97 -5.58 -15.94 -27.96
C VAL A 97 -4.84 -15.47 -29.21
N ARG A 98 -4.05 -16.34 -29.86
CA ARG A 98 -3.32 -15.99 -31.11
C ARG A 98 -4.28 -15.65 -32.25
N THR A 99 -5.32 -16.45 -32.45
CA THR A 99 -6.33 -16.19 -33.49
C THR A 99 -7.14 -14.93 -33.17
N GLY A 100 -7.54 -14.79 -31.88
CA GLY A 100 -8.24 -13.60 -31.39
C GLY A 100 -7.42 -12.33 -31.61
N GLY A 101 -6.12 -12.34 -31.25
CA GLY A 101 -5.22 -11.23 -31.51
C GLY A 101 -5.10 -10.85 -32.98
N ALA A 102 -4.99 -11.83 -33.86
CA ALA A 102 -4.93 -11.57 -35.32
C ALA A 102 -6.24 -10.99 -35.89
N VAL A 103 -7.39 -11.39 -35.35
CA VAL A 103 -8.72 -10.99 -35.86
C VAL A 103 -9.25 -9.73 -35.17
N ALA A 104 -8.83 -9.45 -33.94
CA ALA A 104 -9.34 -8.36 -33.13
C ALA A 104 -9.30 -6.98 -33.80
N PRO A 105 -8.24 -6.55 -34.50
CA PRO A 105 -8.21 -5.25 -35.20
C PRO A 105 -9.31 -5.09 -36.26
N VAL A 106 -9.72 -6.19 -36.88
CA VAL A 106 -10.76 -6.19 -37.91
C VAL A 106 -12.17 -6.35 -37.33
N LEU A 107 -12.29 -7.13 -36.23
CA LEU A 107 -13.56 -7.44 -35.57
C LEU A 107 -13.47 -7.20 -34.06
N PRO A 108 -13.23 -5.95 -33.61
CA PRO A 108 -13.05 -5.66 -32.19
C PRO A 108 -14.30 -5.94 -31.33
N ALA A 109 -15.49 -5.67 -31.87
CA ALA A 109 -16.75 -5.78 -31.14
C ALA A 109 -17.08 -7.21 -30.63
N PRO A 110 -16.90 -8.29 -31.39
CA PRO A 110 -17.10 -9.64 -30.84
C PRO A 110 -15.88 -10.17 -30.08
N VAL A 111 -14.65 -9.85 -30.53
CA VAL A 111 -13.43 -10.47 -29.98
C VAL A 111 -13.08 -9.94 -28.59
N VAL A 112 -13.05 -8.63 -28.39
CA VAL A 112 -12.65 -8.03 -27.12
C VAL A 112 -13.57 -8.41 -25.96
N PRO A 113 -14.91 -8.35 -26.08
CA PRO A 113 -15.79 -8.79 -25.00
C PRO A 113 -15.64 -10.29 -24.63
N ILE A 114 -15.40 -11.15 -25.63
CA ILE A 114 -15.13 -12.57 -25.38
C ILE A 114 -13.81 -12.74 -24.64
N ALA A 115 -12.74 -12.09 -25.06
CA ALA A 115 -11.44 -12.15 -24.40
C ALA A 115 -11.52 -11.66 -22.94
N ARG A 116 -12.21 -10.56 -22.69
CA ARG A 116 -12.48 -10.05 -21.34
C ARG A 116 -13.28 -11.02 -20.48
N ARG A 117 -14.26 -11.68 -21.07
CA ARG A 117 -15.05 -12.70 -20.35
C ARG A 117 -14.21 -13.91 -19.97
N VAL A 118 -13.38 -14.41 -20.88
CA VAL A 118 -12.49 -15.56 -20.63
C VAL A 118 -11.54 -15.25 -19.48
N LEU A 119 -10.92 -14.06 -19.47
CA LEU A 119 -10.05 -13.68 -18.34
C LEU A 119 -10.82 -13.64 -17.02
N ARG A 120 -12.00 -13.02 -16.99
CA ARG A 120 -12.84 -12.97 -15.76
C ARG A 120 -13.16 -14.38 -15.23
N GLU A 121 -13.48 -15.32 -16.10
CA GLU A 121 -13.72 -16.72 -15.73
C GLU A 121 -12.43 -17.39 -15.21
N MET A 122 -11.27 -17.07 -15.76
CA MET A 122 -9.99 -17.62 -15.31
C MET A 122 -9.60 -17.15 -13.90
N VAL A 123 -9.89 -15.92 -13.53
CA VAL A 123 -9.54 -15.33 -12.22
C VAL A 123 -10.71 -15.35 -11.22
N GLY A 124 -11.86 -15.89 -11.60
CA GLY A 124 -13.08 -15.92 -10.79
C GLY A 124 -12.96 -16.67 -9.46
N HIS A 125 -11.89 -17.44 -9.26
CA HIS A 125 -11.58 -18.09 -7.99
C HIS A 125 -10.93 -17.14 -6.96
N LEU A 126 -10.38 -16.00 -7.42
CA LEU A 126 -9.75 -14.99 -6.57
C LEU A 126 -10.70 -13.84 -6.20
N VAL A 127 -11.76 -13.64 -6.98
CA VAL A 127 -12.71 -12.53 -6.81
C VAL A 127 -14.13 -13.02 -7.04
N VAL A 128 -15.01 -12.78 -6.09
CA VAL A 128 -16.40 -13.25 -6.12
C VAL A 128 -17.32 -12.22 -6.78
N ASP A 129 -18.28 -12.69 -7.57
CA ASP A 129 -19.31 -11.85 -8.21
C ASP A 129 -20.27 -11.28 -7.15
N ALA A 130 -20.28 -9.95 -7.00
CA ALA A 130 -21.07 -9.23 -6.01
C ALA A 130 -22.57 -9.13 -6.35
N ARG A 131 -23.03 -9.64 -7.49
CA ARG A 131 -24.47 -9.62 -7.83
C ARG A 131 -25.27 -10.42 -6.81
N PRO A 132 -26.45 -9.92 -6.38
CA PRO A 132 -27.25 -10.55 -5.31
C PRO A 132 -27.60 -12.01 -5.56
N ASP A 133 -27.86 -12.38 -6.82
CA ASP A 133 -28.20 -13.75 -7.24
C ASP A 133 -27.00 -14.71 -7.29
N LYS A 134 -25.77 -14.18 -7.32
CA LYS A 134 -24.52 -14.93 -7.42
C LYS A 134 -23.78 -15.02 -6.10
N LEU A 135 -23.79 -13.94 -5.33
CA LEU A 135 -23.01 -13.81 -4.11
C LEU A 135 -23.38 -14.87 -3.07
N GLY A 136 -24.66 -15.03 -2.76
CA GLY A 136 -25.11 -15.99 -1.74
C GLY A 136 -24.68 -17.44 -2.01
N PRO A 137 -24.94 -18.01 -3.19
CA PRO A 137 -24.46 -19.34 -3.55
C PRO A 137 -22.93 -19.48 -3.48
N ALA A 138 -22.17 -18.46 -3.91
CA ALA A 138 -20.71 -18.48 -3.83
C ALA A 138 -20.21 -18.48 -2.39
N LEU A 139 -20.78 -17.65 -1.51
CA LEU A 139 -20.44 -17.63 -0.08
C LEU A 139 -20.77 -18.97 0.59
N ALA A 140 -21.91 -19.57 0.26
CA ALA A 140 -22.28 -20.89 0.78
C ALA A 140 -21.25 -21.96 0.41
N THR A 141 -20.82 -21.99 -0.85
CA THR A 141 -19.78 -22.93 -1.32
C THR A 141 -18.44 -22.73 -0.60
N ILE A 142 -18.00 -21.48 -0.42
CA ILE A 142 -16.72 -21.20 0.29
C ILE A 142 -16.83 -21.65 1.76
N ARG A 143 -17.98 -21.46 2.41
CA ARG A 143 -18.21 -21.89 3.80
C ARG A 143 -18.25 -23.41 4.01
N GLU A 144 -18.41 -24.21 2.96
CA GLU A 144 -18.30 -25.67 3.06
C GLU A 144 -16.95 -26.13 3.62
N SER A 145 -15.89 -25.31 3.46
CA SER A 145 -14.59 -25.54 4.08
C SER A 145 -14.55 -25.28 5.60
N GLY A 146 -15.60 -24.76 6.21
CA GLY A 146 -15.63 -24.34 7.61
C GLY A 146 -15.02 -22.96 7.86
N ALA A 147 -14.58 -22.24 6.82
CA ALA A 147 -14.00 -20.92 6.95
C ALA A 147 -15.04 -19.85 7.30
N ARG A 148 -14.64 -18.87 8.11
CA ARG A 148 -15.34 -17.60 8.25
C ARG A 148 -14.96 -16.69 7.08
N LEU A 149 -15.83 -15.75 6.72
CA LEU A 149 -15.63 -14.92 5.53
C LEU A 149 -15.66 -13.44 5.89
N ASN A 150 -14.60 -12.72 5.53
CA ASN A 150 -14.54 -11.27 5.55
C ASN A 150 -14.71 -10.74 4.13
N LEU A 151 -15.82 -10.09 3.85
CA LEU A 151 -16.12 -9.55 2.53
C LEU A 151 -15.49 -8.16 2.35
N ASN A 152 -14.79 -7.99 1.26
CA ASN A 152 -14.28 -6.69 0.83
C ASN A 152 -14.88 -6.33 -0.54
N LEU A 153 -15.77 -5.34 -0.58
CA LEU A 153 -16.23 -4.77 -1.85
C LEU A 153 -15.05 -4.02 -2.47
N LEU A 154 -14.48 -4.60 -3.52
CA LEU A 154 -13.32 -4.02 -4.17
C LEU A 154 -13.62 -2.61 -4.68
N GLY A 155 -12.71 -1.72 -4.42
CA GLY A 155 -12.73 -0.32 -4.78
C GLY A 155 -11.38 0.29 -4.52
N GLU A 156 -10.94 1.18 -5.39
CA GLU A 156 -9.77 2.02 -5.22
C GLU A 156 -10.18 3.41 -4.76
N ALA A 157 -9.21 4.27 -4.47
CA ALA A 157 -9.44 5.67 -4.15
C ALA A 157 -10.31 6.32 -5.23
N VAL A 158 -11.37 7.00 -4.80
CA VAL A 158 -12.34 7.63 -5.70
C VAL A 158 -12.13 9.14 -5.74
N LEU A 159 -12.19 9.72 -6.95
CA LEU A 159 -12.06 11.16 -7.15
C LEU A 159 -13.41 11.88 -7.14
N GLY A 160 -14.51 11.16 -7.29
CA GLY A 160 -15.85 11.72 -7.45
C GLY A 160 -16.81 11.36 -6.32
N GLU A 161 -17.52 12.35 -5.80
CA GLU A 161 -18.48 12.17 -4.71
C GLU A 161 -19.62 11.20 -5.05
N LYS A 162 -20.09 11.20 -6.30
CA LYS A 162 -21.12 10.26 -6.75
C LYS A 162 -20.67 8.82 -6.65
N GLU A 163 -19.42 8.57 -7.02
CA GLU A 163 -18.82 7.22 -6.94
C GLU A 163 -18.59 6.80 -5.48
N ALA A 164 -18.06 7.71 -4.65
CA ALA A 164 -17.87 7.47 -3.23
C ALA A 164 -19.17 7.03 -2.54
N ARG A 165 -20.27 7.72 -2.82
CA ARG A 165 -21.62 7.37 -2.30
C ARG A 165 -22.09 6.03 -2.83
N ARG A 166 -21.95 5.77 -4.12
CA ARG A 166 -22.33 4.49 -4.73
C ARG A 166 -21.63 3.30 -4.06
N ARG A 167 -20.33 3.47 -3.75
CA ARG A 167 -19.55 2.43 -3.05
C ARG A 167 -20.01 2.25 -1.61
N LEU A 168 -20.24 3.33 -0.90
CA LEU A 168 -20.78 3.27 0.45
C LEU A 168 -22.14 2.57 0.48
N ASP A 169 -23.02 2.88 -0.46
CA ASP A 169 -24.33 2.19 -0.59
C ASP A 169 -24.13 0.69 -0.83
N GLY A 170 -23.18 0.30 -1.68
CA GLY A 170 -22.86 -1.11 -1.92
C GLY A 170 -22.33 -1.82 -0.66
N ILE A 171 -21.57 -1.13 0.18
CA ILE A 171 -21.10 -1.65 1.47
C ILE A 171 -22.28 -1.78 2.45
N HIS A 172 -23.18 -0.80 2.50
CA HIS A 172 -24.42 -0.90 3.28
C HIS A 172 -25.27 -2.10 2.86
N ASP A 173 -25.37 -2.37 1.56
CA ASP A 173 -26.09 -3.54 1.05
C ASP A 173 -25.45 -4.86 1.52
N LEU A 174 -24.11 -4.93 1.58
CA LEU A 174 -23.41 -6.10 2.13
C LEU A 174 -23.66 -6.27 3.63
N VAL A 175 -23.58 -5.21 4.41
CA VAL A 175 -23.78 -5.24 5.87
C VAL A 175 -25.19 -5.70 6.25
N ARG A 176 -26.21 -5.32 5.47
CA ARG A 176 -27.61 -5.71 5.70
C ARG A 176 -27.96 -7.14 5.31
N ARG A 177 -27.02 -7.86 4.68
CA ARG A 177 -27.29 -9.26 4.27
C ARG A 177 -27.21 -10.20 5.46
N SER A 178 -28.20 -11.05 5.61
CA SER A 178 -28.22 -12.06 6.69
C SER A 178 -27.19 -13.19 6.53
N ASP A 179 -26.57 -13.30 5.34
CA ASP A 179 -25.50 -14.25 5.04
C ASP A 179 -24.10 -13.60 5.06
N VAL A 180 -23.96 -12.39 5.63
CA VAL A 180 -22.69 -11.67 5.78
C VAL A 180 -22.55 -11.22 7.23
N ASP A 181 -21.46 -11.64 7.86
CA ASP A 181 -21.18 -11.37 9.27
C ASP A 181 -19.89 -10.58 9.50
N TYR A 182 -19.12 -10.31 8.42
CA TYR A 182 -17.86 -9.57 8.50
C TYR A 182 -17.58 -8.83 7.19
N VAL A 183 -17.34 -7.50 7.27
CA VAL A 183 -17.08 -6.64 6.11
C VAL A 183 -15.87 -5.75 6.38
N SER A 184 -14.96 -5.65 5.40
CA SER A 184 -13.86 -4.67 5.38
C SER A 184 -14.26 -3.41 4.62
N VAL A 185 -13.86 -2.25 5.14
CA VAL A 185 -14.15 -0.93 4.57
C VAL A 185 -12.85 -0.15 4.44
N LYS A 186 -12.70 0.61 3.35
CA LYS A 186 -11.58 1.51 3.10
C LYS A 186 -12.06 2.96 3.08
N VAL A 187 -11.36 3.85 3.77
CA VAL A 187 -11.70 5.28 3.79
C VAL A 187 -11.60 5.88 2.39
N SER A 188 -10.56 5.57 1.65
CA SER A 188 -10.30 6.10 0.30
C SER A 188 -11.38 5.72 -0.73
N ALA A 189 -12.08 4.59 -0.53
CA ALA A 189 -13.12 4.13 -1.43
C ALA A 189 -14.48 4.84 -1.23
N ILE A 190 -14.69 5.48 -0.07
CA ILE A 190 -15.98 6.06 0.33
C ILE A 190 -15.96 7.57 0.53
N VAL A 191 -14.78 8.19 0.43
CA VAL A 191 -14.59 9.64 0.54
C VAL A 191 -13.77 10.11 -0.65
N SER A 192 -14.30 11.08 -1.41
CA SER A 192 -13.68 11.56 -2.66
C SER A 192 -12.54 12.55 -2.46
N HIS A 193 -12.47 13.21 -1.32
CA HIS A 193 -11.46 14.21 -1.01
C HIS A 193 -10.91 13.97 0.40
N ILE A 194 -9.70 13.46 0.46
CA ILE A 194 -8.94 13.30 1.70
C ILE A 194 -7.83 14.35 1.68
N SER A 195 -7.92 15.34 2.56
CA SER A 195 -6.90 16.37 2.71
C SER A 195 -6.23 16.23 4.07
N MET A 196 -4.99 15.79 4.08
CA MET A 196 -4.22 15.68 5.33
C MET A 196 -3.87 17.05 5.92
N TRP A 197 -3.88 18.14 5.12
CA TRP A 197 -3.74 19.50 5.61
C TRP A 197 -4.96 19.98 6.42
N ALA A 198 -6.16 19.48 6.07
CA ALA A 198 -7.41 19.71 6.79
C ALA A 198 -7.79 18.45 7.58
N PHE A 199 -6.89 18.01 8.48
CA PHE A 199 -6.97 16.70 9.14
C PHE A 199 -8.25 16.54 9.96
N ASP A 200 -8.55 17.49 10.83
CA ASP A 200 -9.70 17.40 11.75
C ASP A 200 -11.03 17.44 10.98
N GLU A 201 -11.15 18.30 9.98
CA GLU A 201 -12.32 18.40 9.10
C GLU A 201 -12.48 17.13 8.26
N THR A 202 -11.36 16.54 7.83
CA THR A 202 -11.37 15.26 7.10
C THR A 202 -11.83 14.12 8.02
N VAL A 203 -11.33 14.05 9.27
CA VAL A 203 -11.80 13.08 10.27
C VAL A 203 -13.30 13.24 10.49
N ASP A 204 -13.79 14.44 10.73
CA ASP A 204 -15.21 14.72 10.98
C ASP A 204 -16.09 14.31 9.78
N ALA A 205 -15.68 14.64 8.56
CA ALA A 205 -16.40 14.27 7.34
C ALA A 205 -16.44 12.75 7.12
N VAL A 206 -15.34 12.05 7.40
CA VAL A 206 -15.28 10.58 7.29
C VAL A 206 -16.14 9.93 8.38
N VAL A 207 -16.09 10.43 9.61
CA VAL A 207 -16.92 9.94 10.74
C VAL A 207 -18.40 10.13 10.44
N GLU A 208 -18.83 11.31 9.98
CA GLU A 208 -20.21 11.58 9.60
C GLU A 208 -20.70 10.55 8.56
N ARG A 209 -19.86 10.21 7.62
CA ARG A 209 -20.18 9.26 6.54
C ARG A 209 -20.22 7.81 7.00
N LEU A 210 -19.30 7.39 7.86
CA LEU A 210 -19.19 6.01 8.32
C LEU A 210 -20.09 5.68 9.51
N LEU A 211 -20.44 6.65 10.35
CA LEU A 211 -21.23 6.39 11.55
C LEU A 211 -22.57 5.67 11.25
N PRO A 212 -23.36 6.03 10.22
CA PRO A 212 -24.57 5.27 9.86
C PRO A 212 -24.30 3.80 9.53
N LEU A 213 -23.15 3.51 8.87
CA LEU A 213 -22.76 2.14 8.56
C LEU A 213 -22.44 1.35 9.82
N TYR A 214 -21.69 1.93 10.76
CA TYR A 214 -21.37 1.31 12.05
C TYR A 214 -22.62 1.07 12.91
N LEU A 215 -23.57 2.00 12.89
CA LEU A 215 -24.86 1.82 13.57
C LEU A 215 -25.68 0.67 12.96
N THR A 216 -25.69 0.54 11.63
CA THR A 216 -26.33 -0.59 10.95
C THR A 216 -25.66 -1.89 11.33
N ALA A 217 -24.33 -1.94 11.30
CA ALA A 217 -23.55 -3.11 11.66
C ALA A 217 -23.79 -3.54 13.13
N ALA A 218 -23.88 -2.58 14.04
CA ALA A 218 -24.21 -2.85 15.44
C ALA A 218 -25.62 -3.43 15.62
N SER A 219 -26.59 -2.99 14.81
CA SER A 219 -27.96 -3.52 14.81
C SER A 219 -28.04 -4.93 14.25
N ASP A 220 -27.32 -5.20 13.16
CA ASP A 220 -27.42 -6.44 12.39
C ASP A 220 -26.43 -7.51 12.87
N GLY A 221 -25.51 -7.15 13.79
CA GLY A 221 -24.50 -8.07 14.33
C GLY A 221 -23.33 -8.34 13.36
N THR A 222 -23.11 -7.45 12.39
CA THR A 222 -22.02 -7.55 11.41
C THR A 222 -20.75 -6.91 11.97
N PHE A 223 -19.62 -7.61 11.90
CA PHE A 223 -18.32 -7.07 12.26
C PHE A 223 -17.78 -6.18 11.14
N LEU A 224 -17.37 -4.95 11.47
CA LEU A 224 -16.70 -4.05 10.54
C LEU A 224 -15.22 -3.96 10.83
N ASN A 225 -14.40 -4.05 9.77
CA ASN A 225 -12.98 -3.84 9.84
C ASN A 225 -12.58 -2.66 8.95
N LEU A 226 -11.90 -1.67 9.53
CA LEU A 226 -11.38 -0.53 8.80
C LEU A 226 -9.99 -0.88 8.27
N ASP A 227 -9.89 -1.05 6.95
CA ASP A 227 -8.63 -1.41 6.28
C ASP A 227 -7.68 -0.21 6.20
N MET A 228 -6.38 -0.46 6.27
CA MET A 228 -5.30 0.49 6.10
C MET A 228 -4.71 0.35 4.70
N GLU A 229 -4.38 1.46 4.05
CA GLU A 229 -3.85 1.43 2.69
C GLU A 229 -2.44 1.99 2.61
N GLU A 230 -2.23 3.29 2.77
CA GLU A 230 -0.95 3.97 2.64
C GLU A 230 -0.48 4.53 3.98
N TYR A 231 0.82 4.80 4.10
CA TYR A 231 1.41 5.43 5.29
C TYR A 231 0.67 6.70 5.72
N ARG A 232 0.35 7.56 4.74
CA ARG A 232 -0.35 8.83 5.00
C ARG A 232 -1.72 8.65 5.67
N ASP A 233 -2.34 7.47 5.51
CA ASP A 233 -3.67 7.18 6.05
C ASP A 233 -3.61 6.66 7.50
N LEU A 234 -2.42 6.38 8.05
CA LEU A 234 -2.27 5.73 9.35
C LEU A 234 -2.94 6.53 10.48
N ASP A 235 -2.55 7.78 10.66
CA ASP A 235 -3.12 8.63 11.72
C ASP A 235 -4.60 8.94 11.46
N LEU A 236 -4.98 9.18 10.19
CA LEU A 236 -6.37 9.43 9.80
C LEU A 236 -7.27 8.24 10.16
N THR A 237 -6.86 7.04 9.78
CA THR A 237 -7.64 5.82 10.00
C THR A 237 -7.78 5.53 11.50
N ILE A 238 -6.72 5.73 12.29
CA ILE A 238 -6.78 5.58 13.76
C ILE A 238 -7.73 6.61 14.36
N ALA A 239 -7.62 7.88 13.96
CA ALA A 239 -8.47 8.97 14.48
C ALA A 239 -9.96 8.73 14.15
N VAL A 240 -10.27 8.33 12.91
CA VAL A 240 -11.63 7.99 12.49
C VAL A 240 -12.18 6.79 13.28
N PHE A 241 -11.38 5.73 13.41
CA PHE A 241 -11.79 4.51 14.12
C PHE A 241 -12.12 4.78 15.59
N THR A 242 -11.24 5.47 16.29
CA THR A 242 -11.45 5.81 17.71
C THR A 242 -12.63 6.75 17.89
N ARG A 243 -12.74 7.82 17.07
CA ARG A 243 -13.83 8.78 17.11
C ARG A 243 -15.20 8.14 16.86
N ILE A 244 -15.31 7.21 15.91
CA ILE A 244 -16.58 6.48 15.67
C ILE A 244 -16.96 5.64 16.88
N LEU A 245 -16.02 4.90 17.46
CA LEU A 245 -16.29 4.00 18.58
C LEU A 245 -16.49 4.72 19.93
N GLU A 246 -16.22 6.02 20.01
CA GLU A 246 -16.59 6.89 21.14
C GLU A 246 -18.08 7.24 21.15
N ASP A 247 -18.83 7.00 20.06
CA ASP A 247 -20.28 7.21 20.05
C ASP A 247 -20.95 6.28 21.08
N PRO A 248 -21.76 6.81 22.03
CA PRO A 248 -22.37 6.00 23.09
C PRO A 248 -23.26 4.86 22.58
N ARG A 249 -23.81 4.98 21.36
CA ARG A 249 -24.64 3.95 20.72
C ARG A 249 -23.80 2.73 20.27
N LEU A 250 -22.49 2.89 20.15
CA LEU A 250 -21.55 1.88 19.71
C LEU A 250 -20.69 1.29 20.85
N THR A 251 -21.03 1.61 22.11
CA THR A 251 -20.28 1.11 23.28
C THR A 251 -20.13 -0.42 23.26
N GLY A 252 -21.17 -1.15 22.90
CA GLY A 252 -21.17 -2.62 22.81
C GLY A 252 -20.65 -3.20 21.51
N LEU A 253 -20.26 -2.39 20.53
CA LEU A 253 -19.78 -2.88 19.24
C LEU A 253 -18.30 -3.26 19.31
N GLU A 254 -17.98 -4.50 18.97
CA GLU A 254 -16.63 -4.93 18.63
C GLU A 254 -16.37 -4.65 17.14
N ALA A 255 -15.31 -3.92 16.83
CA ALA A 255 -14.90 -3.58 15.47
C ALA A 255 -13.39 -3.73 15.29
N GLY A 256 -12.92 -3.75 14.04
CA GLY A 256 -11.53 -3.99 13.70
C GLY A 256 -10.87 -2.82 12.98
N ILE A 257 -9.55 -2.76 13.12
CA ILE A 257 -8.65 -1.86 12.39
C ILE A 257 -7.41 -2.64 11.95
N VAL A 258 -6.73 -2.18 10.89
CA VAL A 258 -5.51 -2.81 10.38
C VAL A 258 -4.28 -2.01 10.77
N LEU A 259 -3.19 -2.70 11.11
CA LEU A 259 -1.84 -2.14 11.22
C LEU A 259 -0.88 -2.89 10.29
N GLN A 260 0.06 -2.16 9.71
CA GLN A 260 1.01 -2.62 8.70
C GLN A 260 2.42 -2.64 9.30
N ALA A 261 2.93 -3.84 9.59
CA ALA A 261 4.22 -4.01 10.28
C ALA A 261 5.45 -3.63 9.44
N TYR A 262 5.31 -3.40 8.14
CA TYR A 262 6.41 -2.84 7.34
C TYR A 262 6.72 -1.38 7.68
N LEU A 263 5.87 -0.73 8.49
CA LEU A 263 6.09 0.60 9.04
C LEU A 263 6.70 0.48 10.44
N PRO A 264 7.80 1.17 10.77
CA PRO A 264 8.30 1.29 12.13
C PRO A 264 7.26 1.85 13.10
N ASP A 265 6.32 2.63 12.59
CA ASP A 265 5.18 3.23 13.28
C ASP A 265 4.18 2.20 13.84
N ALA A 266 4.19 0.96 13.30
CA ALA A 266 3.18 -0.04 13.65
C ALA A 266 3.17 -0.40 15.13
N LEU A 267 4.35 -0.57 15.75
CA LEU A 267 4.44 -0.88 17.18
C LEU A 267 3.97 0.27 18.07
N PRO A 268 4.40 1.54 17.89
CA PRO A 268 3.83 2.68 18.61
C PRO A 268 2.32 2.82 18.41
N ALA A 269 1.83 2.64 17.19
CA ALA A 269 0.39 2.70 16.89
C ALA A 269 -0.40 1.58 17.61
N LEU A 270 0.14 0.35 17.62
CA LEU A 270 -0.44 -0.76 18.36
C LEU A 270 -0.55 -0.45 19.86
N ARG A 271 0.49 0.11 20.44
CA ARG A 271 0.51 0.50 21.87
C ARG A 271 -0.52 1.59 22.16
N ARG A 272 -0.62 2.61 21.32
CA ARG A 272 -1.64 3.68 21.46
C ARG A 272 -3.06 3.10 21.38
N LEU A 273 -3.33 2.26 20.36
CA LEU A 273 -4.64 1.60 20.23
C LEU A 273 -4.95 0.68 21.40
N THR A 274 -3.95 -0.05 21.92
CA THR A 274 -4.12 -0.94 23.07
C THR A 274 -4.47 -0.15 24.32
N ALA A 275 -3.76 0.94 24.61
CA ALA A 275 -4.05 1.80 25.76
C ALA A 275 -5.46 2.38 25.68
N TRP A 276 -5.83 2.95 24.51
CA TRP A 276 -7.18 3.46 24.27
C TRP A 276 -8.26 2.38 24.43
N ALA A 277 -8.02 1.18 23.87
CA ALA A 277 -8.97 0.06 23.98
C ALA A 277 -9.12 -0.42 25.44
N GLN A 278 -8.04 -0.40 26.23
CA GLN A 278 -8.10 -0.71 27.65
C GLN A 278 -8.97 0.29 28.42
N GLU A 279 -8.81 1.59 28.16
CA GLU A 279 -9.67 2.63 28.75
C GLU A 279 -11.14 2.43 28.36
N ARG A 280 -11.41 2.10 27.10
CA ARG A 280 -12.76 1.80 26.59
C ARG A 280 -13.37 0.59 27.33
N VAL A 281 -12.63 -0.50 27.48
CA VAL A 281 -13.09 -1.71 28.18
C VAL A 281 -13.30 -1.44 29.68
N ASP A 282 -12.40 -0.68 30.31
CA ASP A 282 -12.53 -0.29 31.72
C ASP A 282 -13.76 0.61 31.95
N ALA A 283 -14.19 1.36 30.93
CA ALA A 283 -15.45 2.12 30.93
C ALA A 283 -16.69 1.27 30.58
N GLY A 284 -16.55 -0.05 30.42
CA GLY A 284 -17.64 -0.97 30.11
C GLY A 284 -17.94 -1.14 28.63
N GLY A 285 -17.06 -0.67 27.73
CA GLY A 285 -17.17 -0.85 26.29
C GLY A 285 -16.65 -2.20 25.82
N ALA A 286 -17.00 -2.56 24.58
CA ALA A 286 -16.50 -3.76 23.93
C ALA A 286 -15.01 -3.61 23.56
N ARG A 287 -14.28 -4.73 23.51
CA ARG A 287 -12.92 -4.79 22.99
C ARG A 287 -12.88 -4.49 21.50
N ILE A 288 -11.69 -4.26 20.96
CA ILE A 288 -11.45 -4.09 19.52
C ILE A 288 -10.66 -5.28 18.95
N LYS A 289 -10.57 -5.34 17.63
CA LYS A 289 -9.65 -6.26 16.93
C LYS A 289 -8.62 -5.46 16.14
N VAL A 290 -7.35 -5.79 16.27
CA VAL A 290 -6.29 -5.30 15.40
C VAL A 290 -5.90 -6.42 14.44
N ARG A 291 -6.10 -6.20 13.14
CA ARG A 291 -5.53 -7.06 12.10
C ARG A 291 -4.11 -6.62 11.83
N LEU A 292 -3.16 -7.48 12.10
CA LEU A 292 -1.75 -7.23 11.81
C LEU A 292 -1.40 -7.85 10.46
N VAL A 293 -0.94 -7.03 9.52
CA VAL A 293 -0.41 -7.42 8.22
C VAL A 293 1.04 -6.99 8.09
N LYS A 294 1.80 -7.58 7.15
CA LYS A 294 3.16 -7.09 6.86
C LYS A 294 3.09 -5.76 6.12
N GLY A 295 2.30 -5.66 5.09
CA GLY A 295 2.10 -4.49 4.22
C GLY A 295 2.22 -4.89 2.76
N ALA A 296 1.46 -4.23 1.88
CA ALA A 296 1.37 -4.60 0.48
C ALA A 296 1.73 -3.46 -0.49
N ASN A 297 2.04 -2.26 0.01
CA ASN A 297 2.21 -1.08 -0.83
C ASN A 297 3.67 -0.58 -0.90
N LEU A 298 4.66 -1.45 -0.68
CA LEU A 298 6.07 -1.07 -0.57
C LEU A 298 6.55 -0.24 -1.78
N ALA A 299 6.19 -0.65 -3.00
CA ALA A 299 6.58 0.06 -4.21
C ALA A 299 5.94 1.46 -4.30
N MET A 300 4.66 1.59 -3.91
CA MET A 300 3.94 2.86 -3.90
C MET A 300 4.51 3.81 -2.85
N GLU A 301 4.80 3.32 -1.64
CA GLU A 301 5.45 4.09 -0.58
C GLU A 301 6.83 4.61 -1.00
N HIS A 302 7.56 3.79 -1.75
CA HIS A 302 8.85 4.20 -2.30
C HIS A 302 8.71 5.31 -3.35
N VAL A 303 7.79 5.15 -4.30
CA VAL A 303 7.53 6.17 -5.34
C VAL A 303 7.09 7.48 -4.70
N ASP A 304 6.17 7.43 -3.73
CA ASP A 304 5.69 8.61 -3.01
C ASP A 304 6.85 9.35 -2.32
N ALA A 305 7.69 8.62 -1.59
CA ALA A 305 8.85 9.19 -0.91
C ALA A 305 9.84 9.86 -1.89
N VAL A 306 10.13 9.20 -3.02
CA VAL A 306 11.05 9.73 -4.04
C VAL A 306 10.48 10.99 -4.71
N MET A 307 9.19 10.97 -5.06
CA MET A 307 8.54 12.10 -5.74
C MET A 307 8.53 13.38 -4.90
N HIS A 308 8.37 13.24 -3.58
CA HIS A 308 8.27 14.38 -2.66
C HIS A 308 9.59 14.70 -1.94
N GLY A 309 10.65 13.92 -2.17
CA GLY A 309 11.91 14.07 -1.46
C GLY A 309 11.84 13.71 0.03
N TRP A 310 10.92 12.83 0.41
CA TRP A 310 10.74 12.37 1.79
C TRP A 310 11.57 11.13 2.10
N GLU A 311 11.80 10.91 3.40
CA GLU A 311 12.35 9.64 3.84
C GLU A 311 11.35 8.50 3.60
N GLN A 312 11.89 7.31 3.28
CA GLN A 312 11.08 6.11 3.12
C GLN A 312 10.32 5.82 4.43
N ALA A 313 8.99 5.72 4.36
CA ALA A 313 8.18 5.44 5.56
C ALA A 313 8.39 4.02 6.08
N THR A 314 8.64 3.05 5.19
CA THR A 314 8.76 1.63 5.52
C THR A 314 10.15 1.27 6.04
N HIS A 315 10.27 0.09 6.66
CA HIS A 315 11.58 -0.49 6.99
C HIS A 315 12.47 -0.62 5.75
N ALA A 316 13.78 -0.50 5.95
CA ALA A 316 14.76 -0.56 4.87
C ALA A 316 14.95 -1.97 4.27
N SER A 317 14.52 -3.01 4.98
CA SER A 317 14.69 -4.39 4.55
C SER A 317 13.47 -5.25 4.85
N LYS A 318 13.32 -6.32 4.06
CA LYS A 318 12.32 -7.35 4.34
C LYS A 318 12.54 -8.02 5.71
N LEU A 319 13.78 -8.25 6.10
CA LEU A 319 14.12 -8.81 7.40
C LEU A 319 13.60 -7.94 8.55
N ASP A 320 13.77 -6.63 8.46
CA ASP A 320 13.27 -5.70 9.48
C ASP A 320 11.73 -5.65 9.49
N SER A 321 11.08 -5.73 8.32
CA SER A 321 9.62 -5.83 8.22
C SER A 321 9.06 -7.10 8.84
N ASP A 322 9.69 -8.25 8.56
CA ASP A 322 9.31 -9.55 9.14
C ASP A 322 9.55 -9.56 10.66
N ALA A 323 10.67 -9.00 11.11
CA ALA A 323 11.00 -8.87 12.53
C ALA A 323 10.03 -7.92 13.27
N SER A 324 9.66 -6.80 12.66
CA SER A 324 8.66 -5.87 13.19
C SER A 324 7.30 -6.55 13.34
N TYR A 325 6.91 -7.38 12.36
CA TYR A 325 5.68 -8.17 12.45
C TYR A 325 5.70 -9.10 13.68
N LEU A 326 6.78 -9.85 13.89
CA LEU A 326 6.93 -10.73 15.05
C LEU A 326 6.96 -9.95 16.38
N ARG A 327 7.60 -8.78 16.39
CA ARG A 327 7.60 -7.88 17.58
C ARG A 327 6.21 -7.35 17.89
N CYS A 328 5.42 -7.00 16.88
CA CYS A 328 4.03 -6.61 17.08
C CYS A 328 3.15 -7.79 17.56
N LEU A 329 3.40 -9.01 17.08
CA LEU A 329 2.74 -10.22 17.60
C LEU A 329 3.04 -10.42 19.08
N ASP A 330 4.31 -10.30 19.48
CA ASP A 330 4.74 -10.43 20.87
C ASP A 330 4.05 -9.40 21.78
N GLU A 331 4.03 -8.14 21.35
CA GLU A 331 3.37 -7.05 22.09
C GLU A 331 1.86 -7.27 22.23
N ALA A 332 1.17 -7.62 21.10
CA ALA A 332 -0.28 -7.78 21.09
C ALA A 332 -0.78 -8.98 21.91
N LEU A 333 -0.01 -10.08 21.92
CA LEU A 333 -0.39 -11.32 22.59
C LEU A 333 -0.04 -11.34 24.08
N ARG A 334 0.35 -10.23 24.69
CA ARG A 334 0.48 -10.14 26.15
C ARG A 334 -0.89 -10.29 26.80
N PRO A 335 -1.01 -11.12 27.86
CA PRO A 335 -2.31 -11.37 28.52
C PRO A 335 -3.04 -10.11 28.95
N GLU A 336 -2.30 -9.10 29.43
CA GLU A 336 -2.85 -7.79 29.83
C GLU A 336 -3.42 -6.99 28.66
N HIS A 337 -2.92 -7.20 27.42
CA HIS A 337 -3.39 -6.51 26.22
C HIS A 337 -4.60 -7.22 25.61
N THR A 338 -4.62 -8.55 25.64
CA THR A 338 -5.68 -9.35 25.01
C THR A 338 -7.04 -9.22 25.66
N ARG A 339 -7.12 -8.66 26.90
CA ARG A 339 -8.41 -8.32 27.52
C ARG A 339 -9.19 -7.25 26.75
N ALA A 340 -8.46 -6.35 26.04
CA ALA A 340 -9.05 -5.22 25.31
C ALA A 340 -8.86 -5.31 23.78
N VAL A 341 -7.85 -6.05 23.32
CA VAL A 341 -7.51 -6.17 21.89
C VAL A 341 -7.46 -7.63 21.49
N ARG A 342 -8.31 -8.02 20.54
CA ARG A 342 -8.13 -9.27 19.80
C ARG A 342 -7.16 -9.07 18.64
N LEU A 343 -6.40 -10.10 18.29
CA LEU A 343 -5.44 -10.05 17.21
C LEU A 343 -5.90 -10.87 16.01
N GLY A 344 -5.98 -10.23 14.84
CA GLY A 344 -6.04 -10.89 13.54
C GLY A 344 -4.64 -11.08 12.98
N VAL A 345 -4.15 -12.30 12.91
CA VAL A 345 -2.86 -12.65 12.34
C VAL A 345 -3.05 -12.90 10.86
N ALA A 346 -2.74 -11.90 10.03
CA ALA A 346 -3.00 -11.94 8.61
C ALA A 346 -1.74 -12.26 7.81
N GLY A 347 -1.80 -13.32 7.01
CA GLY A 347 -0.70 -13.74 6.14
C GLY A 347 -0.78 -15.21 5.75
N HIS A 348 0.12 -15.61 4.84
CA HIS A 348 0.26 -16.99 4.37
C HIS A 348 1.57 -17.66 4.82
N ASN A 349 2.45 -16.93 5.51
CA ASN A 349 3.69 -17.49 6.00
C ASN A 349 3.41 -18.45 7.16
N LEU A 350 3.55 -19.75 6.89
CA LEU A 350 3.25 -20.81 7.87
C LEU A 350 4.11 -20.75 9.12
N PHE A 351 5.34 -20.25 9.01
CA PHE A 351 6.22 -20.10 10.17
C PHE A 351 5.71 -19.01 11.12
N ASP A 352 5.29 -17.86 10.59
CA ASP A 352 4.72 -16.78 11.38
C ASP A 352 3.39 -17.21 12.04
N ILE A 353 2.54 -17.94 11.30
CA ILE A 353 1.27 -18.47 11.81
C ILE A 353 1.53 -19.48 12.94
N ALA A 354 2.46 -20.41 12.74
CA ALA A 354 2.83 -21.41 13.74
C ALA A 354 3.39 -20.75 15.00
N TYR A 355 4.27 -19.77 14.84
CA TYR A 355 4.83 -19.02 15.95
C TYR A 355 3.76 -18.29 16.76
N ALA A 356 2.85 -17.58 16.08
CA ALA A 356 1.75 -16.86 16.72
C ALA A 356 0.81 -17.82 17.49
N TRP A 357 0.49 -19.01 16.91
CA TRP A 357 -0.34 -20.03 17.55
C TRP A 357 0.28 -20.60 18.80
N LEU A 358 1.57 -20.93 18.73
CA LEU A 358 2.32 -21.48 19.87
C LEU A 358 2.50 -20.43 20.96
N LEU A 359 2.85 -19.19 20.61
CA LEU A 359 3.00 -18.07 21.54
C LEU A 359 1.67 -17.78 22.27
N ALA A 360 0.54 -17.75 21.53
CA ALA A 360 -0.77 -17.58 22.12
C ALA A 360 -1.13 -18.75 23.06
N GLY A 361 -0.69 -19.95 22.75
CA GLY A 361 -0.86 -21.14 23.60
C GLY A 361 -0.04 -21.07 24.88
N GLU A 362 1.23 -20.71 24.80
CA GLU A 362 2.11 -20.53 25.95
C GLU A 362 1.58 -19.48 26.92
N ARG A 363 1.02 -18.40 26.38
CA ARG A 363 0.44 -17.29 27.15
C ARG A 363 -1.01 -17.51 27.60
N GLY A 364 -1.64 -18.60 27.18
CA GLY A 364 -3.04 -18.91 27.51
C GLY A 364 -4.06 -17.97 26.92
N VAL A 365 -3.79 -17.39 25.74
CA VAL A 365 -4.62 -16.34 25.08
C VAL A 365 -5.11 -16.74 23.68
N ARG A 366 -5.23 -18.05 23.39
CA ARG A 366 -5.68 -18.52 22.05
C ARG A 366 -7.06 -18.01 21.63
N GLU A 367 -7.93 -17.69 22.57
CA GLU A 367 -9.26 -17.13 22.30
C GLU A 367 -9.19 -15.67 21.80
N ALA A 368 -8.05 -15.01 21.96
CA ALA A 368 -7.85 -13.63 21.50
C ALA A 368 -7.21 -13.53 20.12
N ILE A 369 -6.88 -14.67 19.48
CA ILE A 369 -6.24 -14.70 18.17
C ILE A 369 -7.18 -15.26 17.11
N GLU A 370 -7.13 -14.72 15.90
CA GLU A 370 -7.80 -15.25 14.71
C GLU A 370 -6.85 -15.18 13.51
N PHE A 371 -6.71 -16.28 12.77
CA PHE A 371 -5.87 -16.32 11.58
C PHE A 371 -6.64 -15.91 10.36
N GLU A 372 -6.05 -15.01 9.55
CA GLU A 372 -6.68 -14.42 8.37
C GLU A 372 -5.84 -14.72 7.13
N MET A 373 -6.45 -15.31 6.12
CA MET A 373 -5.79 -15.70 4.88
C MET A 373 -6.58 -15.21 3.66
N LEU A 374 -5.94 -15.15 2.50
CA LEU A 374 -6.59 -14.70 1.26
C LEU A 374 -7.33 -15.85 0.59
N LEU A 375 -8.53 -15.56 0.09
CA LEU A 375 -9.30 -16.52 -0.73
C LEU A 375 -8.51 -16.93 -1.98
N GLY A 376 -8.53 -18.21 -2.29
CA GLY A 376 -7.97 -18.77 -3.53
C GLY A 376 -6.46 -18.90 -3.55
N MET A 377 -5.78 -18.56 -2.44
CA MET A 377 -4.34 -18.69 -2.30
C MET A 377 -4.03 -19.89 -1.39
N ALA A 378 -3.13 -20.79 -1.86
CA ALA A 378 -2.59 -21.90 -1.05
C ALA A 378 -3.65 -22.69 -0.25
N GLN A 379 -4.75 -23.12 -0.88
CA GLN A 379 -5.90 -23.73 -0.19
C GLN A 379 -5.51 -24.92 0.71
N GLY A 380 -4.61 -25.80 0.27
CA GLY A 380 -4.15 -26.94 1.09
C GLY A 380 -3.51 -26.49 2.40
N GLN A 381 -2.79 -25.37 2.40
CA GLN A 381 -2.21 -24.80 3.62
C GLN A 381 -3.27 -24.17 4.51
N VAL A 382 -4.27 -23.46 3.92
CA VAL A 382 -5.42 -22.96 4.66
C VAL A 382 -6.11 -24.09 5.41
N ASP A 383 -6.36 -25.21 4.73
CA ASP A 383 -7.03 -26.37 5.32
C ASP A 383 -6.19 -27.03 6.43
N ALA A 384 -4.87 -27.12 6.25
CA ALA A 384 -3.95 -27.66 7.26
C ALA A 384 -3.95 -26.77 8.53
N VAL A 385 -3.85 -25.47 8.36
CA VAL A 385 -3.92 -24.51 9.48
C VAL A 385 -5.29 -24.58 10.16
N ALA A 386 -6.40 -24.58 9.40
CA ALA A 386 -7.75 -24.63 9.97
C ALA A 386 -8.01 -25.87 10.84
N ARG A 387 -7.45 -27.04 10.46
CA ARG A 387 -7.53 -28.26 11.28
C ARG A 387 -6.86 -28.12 12.65
N GLU A 388 -5.78 -27.38 12.73
CA GLU A 388 -5.07 -27.14 13.99
C GLU A 388 -5.73 -26.07 14.85
N VAL A 389 -6.13 -24.94 14.23
CA VAL A 389 -6.58 -23.73 14.97
C VAL A 389 -8.11 -23.66 15.12
N GLY A 390 -8.85 -24.56 14.49
CA GLY A 390 -10.30 -24.66 14.52
C GLY A 390 -11.02 -23.97 13.37
N HIS A 391 -10.60 -22.78 12.94
CA HIS A 391 -11.10 -22.07 11.76
C HIS A 391 -10.13 -21.00 11.30
N VAL A 392 -10.28 -20.58 10.05
CA VAL A 392 -9.56 -19.46 9.43
C VAL A 392 -10.59 -18.47 8.90
N LEU A 393 -10.28 -17.17 9.01
CA LEU A 393 -11.05 -16.10 8.37
C LEU A 393 -10.47 -15.87 6.97
N LEU A 394 -11.28 -16.10 5.93
CA LEU A 394 -10.86 -15.81 4.56
C LEU A 394 -11.24 -14.39 4.16
N TYR A 395 -10.28 -13.63 3.67
CA TYR A 395 -10.50 -12.34 3.04
C TYR A 395 -11.04 -12.58 1.63
N VAL A 396 -12.29 -12.19 1.39
CA VAL A 396 -13.05 -12.47 0.18
C VAL A 396 -13.30 -11.18 -0.60
N PRO A 397 -12.52 -10.92 -1.65
CA PRO A 397 -12.81 -9.80 -2.52
C PRO A 397 -14.08 -10.05 -3.32
N VAL A 398 -14.98 -9.07 -3.33
CA VAL A 398 -16.19 -9.11 -4.13
C VAL A 398 -16.25 -7.92 -5.08
N VAL A 399 -16.74 -8.13 -6.29
CA VAL A 399 -16.83 -7.08 -7.30
C VAL A 399 -18.03 -7.30 -8.21
N ARG A 400 -18.64 -6.24 -8.69
CA ARG A 400 -19.63 -6.33 -9.75
C ARG A 400 -18.95 -6.57 -11.10
N PRO A 401 -19.49 -7.42 -11.98
CA PRO A 401 -18.89 -7.68 -13.29
C PRO A 401 -18.72 -6.45 -14.21
N ASP A 402 -19.56 -5.45 -14.04
CA ASP A 402 -19.51 -4.16 -14.73
C ASP A 402 -18.44 -3.21 -14.17
N GLU A 403 -17.93 -3.49 -12.98
CA GLU A 403 -16.86 -2.78 -12.28
C GLU A 403 -15.58 -3.62 -12.13
N PHE A 404 -15.42 -4.62 -12.98
CA PHE A 404 -14.30 -5.57 -12.85
C PHE A 404 -12.91 -4.93 -13.02
N ASP A 405 -12.85 -3.76 -13.64
CA ASP A 405 -11.64 -2.94 -13.75
C ASP A 405 -11.04 -2.57 -12.38
N VAL A 406 -11.87 -2.36 -11.35
CA VAL A 406 -11.37 -2.09 -9.99
C VAL A 406 -10.75 -3.33 -9.31
N ALA A 407 -11.08 -4.54 -9.80
CA ALA A 407 -10.44 -5.77 -9.33
C ALA A 407 -9.03 -5.97 -9.90
N ILE A 408 -8.67 -5.21 -10.95
CA ILE A 408 -7.42 -5.40 -11.69
C ILE A 408 -6.21 -5.17 -10.78
N SER A 409 -6.18 -4.07 -10.07
CA SER A 409 -5.07 -3.76 -9.14
C SER A 409 -4.93 -4.79 -8.04
N TYR A 410 -6.05 -5.30 -7.52
CA TYR A 410 -6.05 -6.41 -6.57
C TYR A 410 -5.41 -7.67 -7.18
N LEU A 411 -5.79 -8.03 -8.41
CA LEU A 411 -5.29 -9.23 -9.09
C LEU A 411 -3.81 -9.10 -9.45
N VAL A 412 -3.37 -7.93 -9.92
CA VAL A 412 -1.95 -7.67 -10.25
C VAL A 412 -1.09 -7.82 -9.00
N ARG A 413 -1.47 -7.20 -7.88
CA ARG A 413 -0.73 -7.38 -6.61
C ARG A 413 -0.62 -8.85 -6.19
N ARG A 414 -1.68 -9.67 -6.40
CA ARG A 414 -1.60 -11.12 -6.10
C ARG A 414 -0.57 -11.82 -6.98
N LEU A 415 -0.48 -11.44 -8.25
CA LEU A 415 0.53 -11.98 -9.17
C LEU A 415 1.94 -11.54 -8.78
N GLU A 416 2.15 -10.27 -8.48
CA GLU A 416 3.44 -9.73 -8.05
C GLU A 416 3.93 -10.36 -6.74
N GLU A 417 3.05 -10.52 -5.75
CA GLU A 417 3.37 -11.17 -4.49
C GLU A 417 3.81 -12.63 -4.68
N ASN A 418 3.20 -13.35 -5.62
CA ASN A 418 3.60 -14.72 -5.94
C ASN A 418 4.86 -14.78 -6.82
N ALA A 419 5.15 -13.73 -7.59
CA ALA A 419 6.34 -13.66 -8.45
C ALA A 419 7.59 -13.26 -7.67
N SER A 420 7.45 -12.48 -6.61
CA SER A 420 8.59 -12.00 -5.82
C SER A 420 9.24 -13.12 -5.02
N SER A 421 10.52 -13.39 -5.27
CA SER A 421 11.33 -14.38 -4.51
C SER A 421 11.41 -14.06 -3.02
N ASP A 422 11.13 -12.83 -2.64
CA ASP A 422 11.11 -12.39 -1.25
C ASP A 422 9.79 -12.67 -0.55
N ASN A 423 8.74 -12.93 -1.29
CA ASN A 423 7.45 -13.28 -0.72
C ASN A 423 7.34 -14.78 -0.48
N PHE A 424 6.87 -15.18 0.71
CA PHE A 424 6.62 -16.59 1.06
C PHE A 424 5.71 -17.30 0.04
N LEU A 425 4.74 -16.58 -0.53
CA LEU A 425 3.82 -17.15 -1.52
C LEU A 425 4.51 -17.65 -2.80
N SER A 426 5.68 -17.13 -3.15
CA SER A 426 6.46 -17.64 -4.29
C SER A 426 6.96 -19.05 -4.07
N ALA A 427 7.22 -19.44 -2.82
CA ALA A 427 7.70 -20.75 -2.43
C ALA A 427 6.58 -21.77 -2.17
N VAL A 428 5.35 -21.33 -2.00
CA VAL A 428 4.20 -22.12 -1.50
C VAL A 428 4.03 -23.47 -2.19
N PHE A 429 4.19 -23.50 -3.51
CA PHE A 429 3.98 -24.72 -4.30
C PHE A 429 5.17 -25.69 -4.28
N GLU A 430 6.32 -25.25 -3.79
CA GLU A 430 7.57 -26.02 -3.80
C GLU A 430 8.01 -26.45 -2.40
N LEU A 431 7.47 -25.82 -1.34
CA LEU A 431 7.85 -26.11 0.05
C LEU A 431 7.76 -27.60 0.44
N GLY A 432 6.82 -28.35 -0.14
CA GLY A 432 6.63 -29.77 0.15
C GLY A 432 7.52 -30.70 -0.67
N THR A 433 8.14 -30.21 -1.74
CA THR A 433 8.90 -31.01 -2.70
C THR A 433 10.36 -30.59 -2.85
N ASP A 434 10.70 -29.37 -2.44
CA ASP A 434 12.06 -28.81 -2.49
C ASP A 434 12.55 -28.50 -1.07
N GLU A 435 13.48 -29.33 -0.58
CA GLU A 435 14.08 -29.20 0.75
C GLU A 435 14.91 -27.90 0.88
N ALA A 436 15.56 -27.46 -0.20
CA ALA A 436 16.34 -26.22 -0.19
C ALA A 436 15.43 -24.99 -0.07
N MET A 437 14.26 -25.02 -0.72
CA MET A 437 13.26 -23.98 -0.62
C MET A 437 12.69 -23.90 0.81
N PHE A 438 12.36 -25.04 1.41
CA PHE A 438 11.91 -25.06 2.81
C PHE A 438 12.99 -24.53 3.75
N ALA A 439 14.26 -24.95 3.57
CA ALA A 439 15.38 -24.48 4.38
C ALA A 439 15.56 -22.96 4.27
N ARG A 440 15.45 -22.40 3.06
CA ARG A 440 15.51 -20.96 2.82
C ARG A 440 14.46 -20.17 3.64
N GLU A 441 13.20 -20.61 3.58
CA GLU A 441 12.12 -19.92 4.29
C GLU A 441 12.21 -20.10 5.81
N ARG A 442 12.63 -21.27 6.27
CA ARG A 442 12.96 -21.52 7.68
C ARG A 442 14.05 -20.57 8.17
N ASP A 443 15.15 -20.47 7.44
CA ASP A 443 16.30 -19.66 7.85
C ASP A 443 15.95 -18.17 7.86
N ARG A 444 15.12 -17.70 6.92
CA ARG A 444 14.53 -16.35 6.93
C ARG A 444 13.68 -16.10 8.19
N PHE A 445 12.82 -17.05 8.53
CA PHE A 445 12.00 -16.95 9.74
C PHE A 445 12.87 -16.89 11.01
N LEU A 446 13.85 -17.79 11.15
CA LEU A 446 14.74 -17.79 12.32
C LEU A 446 15.56 -16.50 12.43
N ALA A 447 16.03 -15.97 11.31
CA ALA A 447 16.69 -14.66 11.27
C ALA A 447 15.75 -13.53 11.72
N SER A 448 14.47 -13.58 11.31
CA SER A 448 13.47 -12.59 11.71
C SER A 448 13.14 -12.67 13.21
N VAL A 449 13.08 -13.87 13.79
CA VAL A 449 12.93 -14.05 15.25
C VAL A 449 14.11 -13.43 16.00
N ALA A 450 15.34 -13.75 15.58
CA ALA A 450 16.54 -13.17 16.19
C ALA A 450 16.54 -11.63 16.07
N ARG A 451 16.18 -11.09 14.90
CA ARG A 451 16.12 -9.65 14.64
C ARG A 451 15.01 -8.97 15.43
N ALA A 452 13.87 -9.64 15.67
CA ALA A 452 12.76 -9.10 16.47
C ALA A 452 13.16 -8.77 17.92
N HIS A 453 14.12 -9.51 18.47
CA HIS A 453 14.66 -9.28 19.82
C HIS A 453 15.80 -8.26 19.87
N ASP A 454 16.33 -7.83 18.70
CA ASP A 454 17.41 -6.85 18.65
C ASP A 454 16.90 -5.43 18.95
N PRO A 455 17.42 -4.76 20.00
CA PRO A 455 17.00 -3.39 20.35
C PRO A 455 17.23 -2.37 19.22
N SER A 456 18.12 -2.66 18.27
CA SER A 456 18.41 -1.76 17.16
C SER A 456 17.36 -1.81 16.04
N LEU A 457 16.39 -2.74 16.10
CA LEU A 457 15.27 -2.73 15.15
C LEU A 457 14.46 -1.45 15.32
N PRO A 458 14.30 -0.61 14.30
CA PRO A 458 13.54 0.63 14.40
C PRO A 458 12.10 0.38 14.88
N ALA A 459 11.66 1.19 15.83
CA ALA A 459 10.30 1.20 16.37
C ALA A 459 9.76 2.62 16.53
N GLU A 460 10.37 3.55 15.80
CA GLU A 460 9.99 4.95 15.74
C GLU A 460 9.83 5.35 14.29
N PRO A 461 8.95 6.32 13.95
CA PRO A 461 8.74 6.78 12.60
C PRO A 461 10.05 7.16 11.89
N ASN A 462 10.20 6.74 10.64
CA ASN A 462 11.31 7.17 9.81
C ASN A 462 11.12 8.63 9.37
N ARG A 463 9.88 9.01 9.00
CA ARG A 463 9.56 10.39 8.61
C ARG A 463 9.46 11.27 9.85
N ARG A 464 10.32 12.28 9.94
CA ARG A 464 10.47 13.15 11.12
C ARG A 464 10.55 14.63 10.77
N GLN A 465 10.15 15.00 9.54
CA GLN A 465 10.17 16.39 9.12
C GLN A 465 9.33 17.24 10.09
N ASP A 466 9.90 18.33 10.57
CA ASP A 466 9.24 19.30 11.43
C ASP A 466 9.52 20.72 10.91
N ARG A 467 8.55 21.30 10.23
CA ARG A 467 8.62 22.67 9.72
C ARG A 467 8.62 23.74 10.81
N THR A 468 8.44 23.35 12.07
CA THR A 468 8.57 24.27 13.21
C THR A 468 9.98 24.33 13.78
N ALA A 469 10.79 23.32 13.46
CA ALA A 469 12.18 23.29 13.89
C ALA A 469 12.99 24.32 13.08
N VAL A 470 13.77 25.14 13.75
CA VAL A 470 14.73 26.03 13.06
C VAL A 470 15.75 25.12 12.35
N PRO A 471 15.98 25.30 11.05
CA PRO A 471 16.97 24.49 10.35
C PRO A 471 18.32 24.66 11.04
N GLU A 472 18.90 23.57 11.51
CA GLU A 472 20.32 23.55 11.88
C GLU A 472 21.08 23.93 10.61
N ALA A 473 21.88 25.00 10.66
CA ALA A 473 22.54 25.58 9.48
C ALA A 473 23.16 24.45 8.65
N ALA A 474 22.62 24.22 7.47
CA ALA A 474 22.98 23.09 6.63
C ALA A 474 24.50 23.05 6.49
N ALA A 475 25.12 21.98 6.95
CA ALA A 475 26.52 21.73 6.74
C ALA A 475 26.81 21.87 5.23
N PRO A 476 27.91 22.55 4.83
CA PRO A 476 28.20 22.78 3.42
C PRO A 476 28.22 21.42 2.71
N ALA A 477 27.44 21.30 1.66
CA ALA A 477 27.35 20.08 0.87
C ALA A 477 28.78 19.69 0.45
N LEU A 478 29.25 18.53 0.91
CA LEU A 478 30.52 17.96 0.52
C LEU A 478 30.47 17.66 -0.98
N THR A 479 31.09 18.50 -1.77
CA THR A 479 31.38 18.25 -3.19
C THR A 479 32.21 16.99 -3.30
N ARG A 480 31.67 15.91 -3.80
CA ARG A 480 32.45 14.76 -4.28
C ARG A 480 33.04 15.09 -5.64
N PRO A 481 34.37 14.99 -5.84
CA PRO A 481 34.96 15.11 -7.16
C PRO A 481 34.78 13.79 -7.93
N GLY A 482 34.27 13.86 -9.16
CA GLY A 482 34.40 12.85 -10.20
C GLY A 482 33.24 11.89 -10.36
N ALA A 483 32.17 12.36 -11.00
CA ALA A 483 31.28 11.51 -11.80
C ALA A 483 31.12 12.18 -13.17
N GLU A 484 31.39 11.45 -14.23
CA GLU A 484 31.28 11.95 -15.60
C GLU A 484 29.81 12.18 -15.96
N ASP A 485 29.52 13.45 -16.27
CA ASP A 485 28.21 13.90 -16.72
C ASP A 485 27.87 13.34 -18.11
N GLY A 486 26.76 12.68 -18.31
CA GLY A 486 26.28 12.42 -19.67
C GLY A 486 25.02 11.58 -19.81
N ASP A 487 24.78 10.60 -18.95
CA ASP A 487 23.89 9.48 -19.32
C ASP A 487 22.44 9.63 -18.84
N LEU A 488 22.19 10.12 -17.63
CA LEU A 488 20.83 10.21 -17.06
C LEU A 488 20.00 11.38 -17.63
N THR A 489 20.63 12.52 -17.89
CA THR A 489 19.93 13.67 -18.49
C THR A 489 19.52 13.35 -19.94
N GLN A 490 20.33 12.58 -20.66
CA GLN A 490 20.01 12.11 -22.02
C GLN A 490 18.88 11.06 -21.98
N ALA A 491 18.87 10.15 -21.00
CA ALA A 491 17.82 9.14 -20.86
C ALA A 491 16.46 9.79 -20.52
N VAL A 492 16.41 10.70 -19.55
CA VAL A 492 15.17 11.42 -19.19
C VAL A 492 14.70 12.32 -20.33
N LEU A 493 15.61 12.99 -21.03
CA LEU A 493 15.26 13.79 -22.21
C LEU A 493 14.83 12.93 -23.41
N SER A 494 15.35 11.72 -23.56
CA SER A 494 14.90 10.78 -24.60
C SER A 494 13.49 10.26 -24.32
N ILE A 495 13.18 9.92 -23.06
CA ILE A 495 11.85 9.49 -22.62
C ILE A 495 10.84 10.65 -22.78
N ALA A 496 11.20 11.86 -22.37
CA ALA A 496 10.34 13.04 -22.53
C ALA A 496 10.13 13.41 -24.00
N ARG A 497 11.15 13.22 -24.84
CA ARG A 497 11.03 13.45 -26.30
C ARG A 497 10.26 12.35 -27.02
N ALA A 498 10.32 11.10 -26.56
CA ALA A 498 9.51 10.00 -27.06
C ALA A 498 8.03 10.17 -26.70
N ALA A 499 7.74 10.63 -25.47
CA ALA A 499 6.39 10.94 -25.04
C ALA A 499 5.78 12.17 -25.75
N ALA A 500 6.62 13.14 -26.17
CA ALA A 500 6.17 14.34 -26.88
C ALA A 500 6.01 14.17 -28.40
N ARG A 501 6.56 13.11 -28.99
CA ARG A 501 6.52 12.83 -30.42
C ARG A 501 5.53 11.72 -30.77
N GLY A 502 4.30 11.77 -30.38
CA GLY A 502 3.26 10.81 -30.81
C GLY A 502 3.15 10.68 -32.34
N GLU A 503 4.22 10.29 -33.04
CA GLU A 503 4.24 10.03 -34.47
C GLU A 503 4.98 8.73 -34.75
N ASP A 504 4.35 7.95 -35.65
CA ASP A 504 4.81 6.72 -36.25
C ASP A 504 6.25 6.80 -36.76
N GLU A 505 7.13 5.92 -36.28
CA GLU A 505 8.30 5.50 -37.05
C GLU A 505 8.40 3.97 -37.00
N ASP A 506 8.05 3.34 -38.13
CA ASP A 506 8.56 2.04 -38.52
C ASP A 506 10.08 2.13 -38.75
N ASP A 507 10.78 1.06 -38.36
CA ASP A 507 12.19 0.79 -38.57
C ASP A 507 13.19 1.40 -37.56
N ALA A 508 13.52 0.62 -36.54
CA ALA A 508 14.90 0.44 -36.06
C ALA A 508 15.01 -0.70 -35.05
N ASP A 509 15.99 -1.51 -35.25
CA ASP A 509 16.58 -2.58 -34.45
C ASP A 509 16.12 -2.78 -33.02
N GLU A 510 15.86 -4.06 -32.66
CA GLU A 510 15.50 -4.54 -31.31
C GLU A 510 16.29 -3.87 -30.19
N PRO A 511 15.64 -3.24 -29.22
CA PRO A 511 16.27 -3.02 -27.93
C PRO A 511 16.20 -4.32 -27.12
N ALA A 512 17.35 -4.72 -26.61
CA ALA A 512 17.54 -5.82 -25.67
C ALA A 512 16.46 -5.84 -24.60
N GLY A 513 15.97 -7.05 -24.28
CA GLY A 513 14.87 -7.26 -23.36
C GLY A 513 15.05 -6.52 -22.03
N PHE A 514 13.99 -5.87 -21.61
CA PHE A 514 13.87 -5.33 -20.28
C PHE A 514 13.70 -6.51 -19.31
N GLY A 515 14.81 -6.97 -18.71
CA GLY A 515 14.78 -7.89 -17.60
C GLY A 515 14.34 -7.18 -16.32
N ASP A 516 13.84 -7.94 -15.35
CA ASP A 516 13.41 -7.49 -14.00
C ASP A 516 14.45 -6.66 -13.24
N ASP A 517 15.74 -6.77 -13.60
CA ASP A 517 16.85 -5.94 -13.11
C ASP A 517 16.69 -4.44 -13.38
N TRP A 518 15.82 -4.01 -14.30
CA TRP A 518 15.77 -2.59 -14.69
C TRP A 518 15.09 -1.72 -13.63
N VAL A 519 14.03 -2.20 -13.00
CA VAL A 519 13.34 -1.46 -11.94
C VAL A 519 14.19 -1.44 -10.68
N GLU A 520 14.82 -2.56 -10.31
CA GLU A 520 15.78 -2.60 -9.19
C GLU A 520 17.03 -1.79 -9.50
N THR A 521 17.59 -1.88 -10.70
CA THR A 521 18.80 -1.14 -11.08
C THR A 521 18.53 0.35 -11.22
N ALA A 522 17.40 0.79 -11.75
CA ALA A 522 17.04 2.21 -11.82
C ALA A 522 16.76 2.80 -10.42
N VAL A 523 16.11 2.04 -9.54
CA VAL A 523 15.82 2.44 -8.16
C VAL A 523 17.10 2.37 -7.30
N PHE A 524 17.95 1.37 -7.48
CA PHE A 524 19.22 1.23 -6.74
C PHE A 524 20.28 2.23 -7.21
N SER A 525 20.42 2.48 -8.50
CA SER A 525 21.39 3.47 -9.01
C SER A 525 21.02 4.90 -8.65
N ALA A 526 19.73 5.22 -8.53
CA ALA A 526 19.28 6.50 -7.99
C ALA A 526 19.63 6.65 -6.50
N ARG A 527 19.69 5.54 -5.76
CA ARG A 527 20.05 5.52 -4.33
C ARG A 527 21.57 5.56 -4.11
N GLU A 528 22.38 4.91 -4.97
CA GLU A 528 23.85 4.95 -4.90
C GLU A 528 24.44 6.24 -5.47
N SER A 529 23.79 6.84 -6.46
CA SER A 529 24.35 8.04 -7.11
C SER A 529 24.13 9.33 -6.31
N GLY A 530 23.21 9.35 -5.33
CA GLY A 530 22.80 10.63 -4.73
C GLY A 530 22.34 11.67 -5.77
N ALA A 531 22.15 11.22 -7.01
CA ALA A 531 21.97 12.06 -8.19
C ALA A 531 20.58 12.68 -8.27
N VAL A 532 19.61 12.17 -7.51
CA VAL A 532 18.31 12.82 -7.35
C VAL A 532 18.39 13.91 -6.30
N ALA A 533 19.33 13.81 -5.34
CA ALA A 533 19.54 14.81 -4.29
C ALA A 533 20.65 15.81 -4.61
N SER A 534 21.49 15.55 -5.60
CA SER A 534 22.53 16.47 -6.04
C SER A 534 22.76 16.27 -7.52
N GLY A 535 21.93 16.88 -8.36
CA GLY A 535 22.37 17.14 -9.72
C GLY A 535 23.72 17.83 -9.62
N ALA A 536 24.76 17.25 -10.17
CA ALA A 536 26.15 17.71 -10.04
C ALA A 536 26.34 19.18 -10.46
N VAL A 537 25.31 19.80 -11.02
CA VAL A 537 25.20 21.23 -11.35
C VAL A 537 23.72 21.67 -11.40
N GLY A 538 22.83 21.13 -10.59
CA GLY A 538 21.40 21.37 -10.70
C GLY A 538 20.79 22.11 -9.51
N PHE A 539 19.71 22.78 -9.76
CA PHE A 539 18.76 23.24 -8.75
C PHE A 539 18.10 21.99 -8.14
N ALA A 540 18.18 21.87 -6.82
CA ALA A 540 17.42 20.88 -6.07
C ALA A 540 16.33 21.61 -5.29
N ASN A 541 15.08 21.20 -5.46
CA ASN A 541 14.00 21.69 -4.63
C ASN A 541 14.20 21.24 -3.18
N ALA A 542 13.72 22.04 -2.24
CA ALA A 542 13.52 21.55 -0.88
C ALA A 542 12.49 20.39 -0.92
N PRO A 543 12.60 19.42 0.01
CA PRO A 543 11.59 18.38 0.14
C PRO A 543 10.20 19.00 0.38
N ASP A 544 9.17 18.40 -0.18
CA ASP A 544 7.81 18.82 0.10
C ASP A 544 7.49 18.71 1.59
N SER A 545 6.56 19.53 2.07
CA SER A 545 6.09 19.41 3.45
C SER A 545 5.12 18.23 3.56
N ASP A 546 5.49 17.23 4.38
CA ASP A 546 4.68 16.03 4.56
C ASP A 546 3.46 16.31 5.47
N PRO A 547 2.22 16.30 4.93
CA PRO A 547 1.01 16.56 5.72
C PRO A 547 0.60 15.38 6.62
N ALA A 548 1.20 14.19 6.43
CA ALA A 548 0.99 13.06 7.32
C ALA A 548 1.55 13.32 8.73
N LEU A 549 2.52 14.25 8.85
CA LEU A 549 3.20 14.54 10.11
C LEU A 549 2.45 15.61 10.93
N PRO A 550 2.12 15.33 12.21
CA PRO A 550 1.40 16.27 13.07
C PRO A 550 2.09 17.62 13.24
N ALA A 551 3.44 17.64 13.30
CA ALA A 551 4.21 18.89 13.42
C ALA A 551 3.98 19.82 12.21
N ASN A 552 3.95 19.27 11.00
CA ASN A 552 3.72 20.03 9.77
C ASN A 552 2.27 20.53 9.68
N ARG A 553 1.29 19.71 10.09
CA ARG A 553 -0.11 20.15 10.19
C ARG A 553 -0.28 21.32 11.18
N ALA A 554 0.35 21.22 12.36
CA ALA A 554 0.32 22.30 13.33
C ALA A 554 1.02 23.58 12.83
N TRP A 555 2.11 23.43 12.05
CA TRP A 555 2.77 24.56 11.38
C TRP A 555 1.85 25.22 10.35
N SER A 556 1.23 24.44 9.48
CA SER A 556 0.26 24.95 8.49
C SER A 556 -0.93 25.67 9.14
N ALA A 557 -1.52 25.09 10.18
CA ALA A 557 -2.63 25.71 10.91
C ALA A 557 -2.26 27.09 11.50
N ARG A 558 -1.02 27.23 12.02
CA ARG A 558 -0.54 28.55 12.50
C ARG A 558 -0.39 29.56 11.39
N ILE A 559 0.01 29.14 10.19
CA ILE A 559 0.09 30.02 9.02
C ILE A 559 -1.32 30.46 8.60
N LEU A 560 -2.23 29.51 8.42
CA LEU A 560 -3.61 29.78 8.00
C LEU A 560 -4.33 30.72 8.95
N ALA A 561 -4.14 30.58 10.26
CA ALA A 561 -4.74 31.48 11.26
C ALA A 561 -4.27 32.94 11.13
N ARG A 562 -3.17 33.21 10.43
CA ARG A 562 -2.63 34.56 10.23
C ARG A 562 -3.01 35.17 8.88
N VAL A 563 -3.51 34.37 7.93
CA VAL A 563 -3.79 34.81 6.55
C VAL A 563 -4.78 35.98 6.54
N GLU A 564 -5.89 35.87 7.28
CA GLU A 564 -6.94 36.90 7.30
C GLU A 564 -6.47 38.29 7.85
N THR A 565 -5.43 38.28 8.67
CA THR A 565 -4.91 39.50 9.31
C THR A 565 -3.56 39.94 8.73
N SER A 566 -3.03 39.21 7.77
CA SER A 566 -1.72 39.50 7.18
C SER A 566 -1.84 40.69 6.21
N THR A 567 -0.95 41.64 6.40
CA THR A 567 -0.69 42.74 5.44
C THR A 567 0.64 42.57 4.73
N ALA A 568 1.26 41.38 4.87
CA ALA A 568 2.53 41.09 4.25
C ALA A 568 2.44 41.17 2.72
N GLY A 569 3.25 41.98 2.12
CA GLY A 569 3.27 42.19 0.67
C GLY A 569 2.31 43.23 0.12
N ASP A 570 1.38 43.78 0.89
CA ASP A 570 0.39 44.77 0.41
C ASP A 570 1.06 45.97 -0.25
N GLU A 571 2.09 46.52 0.37
CA GLU A 571 2.85 47.66 -0.20
C GLU A 571 3.60 47.27 -1.48
N THR A 572 4.16 46.04 -1.53
CA THR A 572 4.87 45.53 -2.70
C THR A 572 3.89 45.29 -3.86
N ILE A 573 2.73 44.69 -3.56
CA ILE A 573 1.67 44.46 -4.55
C ILE A 573 1.14 45.77 -5.07
N ALA A 574 0.89 46.74 -4.19
CA ALA A 574 0.41 48.07 -4.58
C ALA A 574 1.44 48.83 -5.46
N ALA A 575 2.74 48.71 -5.11
CA ALA A 575 3.82 49.31 -5.88
C ALA A 575 4.09 48.64 -7.23
N ALA A 576 3.83 47.31 -7.31
CA ALA A 576 4.04 46.52 -8.53
C ALA A 576 2.78 46.44 -9.43
N ARG A 577 1.71 47.17 -9.07
CA ARG A 577 0.46 47.12 -9.82
C ARG A 577 0.63 47.73 -11.22
N VAL A 578 0.18 46.99 -12.22
CA VAL A 578 0.22 47.39 -13.63
C VAL A 578 -1.21 47.75 -14.04
N ASP A 579 -1.47 49.04 -14.16
CA ASP A 579 -2.83 49.58 -14.38
C ASP A 579 -3.05 50.10 -15.81
N SER A 580 -2.01 50.11 -16.65
CA SER A 580 -2.10 50.64 -18.01
C SER A 580 -1.26 49.77 -18.99
N GLU A 581 -1.60 49.89 -20.27
CA GLU A 581 -0.83 49.25 -21.34
C GLU A 581 0.61 49.79 -21.40
N GLU A 582 0.80 51.08 -21.08
CA GLU A 582 2.10 51.73 -21.02
C GLU A 582 2.99 51.12 -19.89
N SER A 583 2.45 50.96 -18.69
CA SER A 583 3.15 50.38 -17.56
C SER A 583 3.44 48.88 -17.80
N LEU A 584 2.57 48.17 -18.52
CA LEU A 584 2.81 46.80 -18.94
C LEU A 584 4.01 46.71 -19.90
N GLU A 585 4.05 47.63 -20.90
CA GLU A 585 5.18 47.64 -21.84
C GLU A 585 6.49 47.99 -21.16
N GLU A 586 6.51 48.93 -20.20
CA GLU A 586 7.70 49.23 -19.39
C GLU A 586 8.21 48.00 -18.63
N VAL A 587 7.33 47.22 -18.01
CA VAL A 587 7.68 45.98 -17.34
C VAL A 587 8.27 44.98 -18.33
N VAL A 588 7.64 44.80 -19.50
CA VAL A 588 8.14 43.90 -20.55
C VAL A 588 9.53 44.27 -21.04
N GLN A 589 9.78 45.56 -21.26
CA GLN A 589 11.09 46.09 -21.69
C GLN A 589 12.13 45.90 -20.60
N SER A 590 11.80 46.14 -19.35
CA SER A 590 12.69 45.92 -18.20
C SER A 590 13.10 44.45 -18.09
N VAL A 591 12.11 43.53 -18.21
CA VAL A 591 12.37 42.08 -18.16
C VAL A 591 13.26 41.63 -19.33
N ARG A 592 13.01 42.13 -20.56
CA ARG A 592 13.82 41.82 -21.73
C ARG A 592 15.26 42.28 -21.52
N HIS A 593 15.49 43.51 -21.05
CA HIS A 593 16.81 44.01 -20.76
C HIS A 593 17.54 43.19 -19.67
N ALA A 594 16.84 42.87 -18.59
CA ALA A 594 17.39 42.03 -17.52
C ALA A 594 17.71 40.60 -18.01
N ALA A 595 16.90 40.05 -18.92
CA ALA A 595 17.10 38.71 -19.47
C ALA A 595 18.40 38.58 -20.29
N GLU A 596 18.82 39.63 -21.00
CA GLU A 596 20.10 39.64 -21.74
C GLU A 596 21.27 39.45 -20.78
N GLY A 597 21.34 40.21 -19.68
CA GLY A 597 22.36 40.12 -18.67
C GLY A 597 22.35 38.78 -17.92
N TRP A 598 21.16 38.29 -17.59
CA TRP A 598 20.98 37.01 -16.92
C TRP A 598 21.35 35.83 -17.83
N GLY A 599 20.91 35.86 -19.09
CA GLY A 599 21.21 34.80 -20.07
C GLY A 599 22.69 34.68 -20.39
N ALA A 600 23.46 35.79 -20.30
CA ALA A 600 24.89 35.80 -20.54
C ALA A 600 25.73 35.19 -19.38
N ARG A 601 25.15 35.01 -18.19
CA ARG A 601 25.85 34.39 -17.05
C ARG A 601 26.05 32.89 -17.29
N PRO A 602 27.18 32.31 -16.84
CA PRO A 602 27.39 30.87 -16.82
C PRO A 602 26.28 30.16 -16.08
N ALA A 603 25.92 28.94 -16.52
CA ALA A 603 24.86 28.15 -15.91
C ALA A 603 25.07 27.91 -14.41
N ALA A 604 26.34 27.68 -14.01
CA ALA A 604 26.69 27.47 -12.60
C ALA A 604 26.40 28.72 -11.72
N GLU A 605 26.63 29.92 -12.23
CA GLU A 605 26.32 31.17 -11.50
C GLU A 605 24.82 31.36 -11.36
N ARG A 606 24.07 31.09 -12.43
CA ARG A 606 22.60 31.17 -12.39
C ARG A 606 22.01 30.17 -11.41
N SER A 607 22.53 28.93 -11.41
CA SER A 607 22.15 27.90 -10.45
C SER A 607 22.43 28.31 -9.01
N ALA A 608 23.64 28.89 -8.75
CA ALA A 608 23.99 29.34 -7.40
C ALA A 608 23.06 30.44 -6.87
N VAL A 609 22.65 31.39 -7.75
CA VAL A 609 21.70 32.44 -7.38
C VAL A 609 20.32 31.84 -7.06
N LEU A 610 19.81 30.92 -7.91
CA LEU A 610 18.52 30.30 -7.70
C LEU A 610 18.48 29.44 -6.42
N GLN A 611 19.58 28.72 -6.14
CA GLN A 611 19.72 27.97 -4.88
C GLN A 611 19.79 28.89 -3.65
N ALA A 612 20.42 30.06 -3.79
CA ALA A 612 20.42 31.07 -2.71
C ALA A 612 19.03 31.63 -2.46
N VAL A 613 18.27 31.89 -3.54
CA VAL A 613 16.86 32.33 -3.44
C VAL A 613 16.01 31.26 -2.78
N ALA A 614 16.14 30.00 -3.20
CA ALA A 614 15.39 28.87 -2.61
C ALA A 614 15.67 28.74 -1.11
N ARG A 615 16.94 28.79 -0.70
CA ARG A 615 17.31 28.79 0.74
C ARG A 615 16.75 30.00 1.50
N ALA A 616 16.76 31.17 0.89
CA ALA A 616 16.22 32.37 1.52
C ALA A 616 14.69 32.26 1.69
N LEU A 617 13.98 31.72 0.71
CA LEU A 617 12.54 31.49 0.79
C LEU A 617 12.19 30.45 1.86
N ASP A 618 12.93 29.36 1.93
CA ASP A 618 12.78 28.31 2.94
C ASP A 618 12.95 28.89 4.37
N GLN A 619 14.06 29.60 4.59
CA GLN A 619 14.35 30.24 5.89
C GLN A 619 13.37 31.39 6.23
N PHE A 620 12.95 32.18 5.24
CA PHE A 620 12.02 33.29 5.45
C PHE A 620 10.59 32.79 5.63
N GLY A 621 10.21 31.74 4.90
CA GLY A 621 8.93 31.07 5.04
C GLY A 621 8.74 30.56 6.46
N ASP A 622 9.72 29.87 7.00
CA ASP A 622 9.69 29.35 8.36
C ASP A 622 9.70 30.46 9.43
N ALA A 623 10.55 31.48 9.27
CA ALA A 623 10.68 32.58 10.23
C ALA A 623 9.47 33.51 10.28
N GLN A 624 8.80 33.74 9.13
CA GLN A 624 7.63 34.62 9.01
C GLN A 624 6.31 33.87 9.03
N GLY A 625 6.34 32.52 8.98
CA GLY A 625 5.15 31.69 8.84
C GLY A 625 4.45 31.87 7.51
N LEU A 626 5.19 32.25 6.49
CA LEU A 626 4.74 32.27 5.10
C LEU A 626 5.22 30.95 4.48
N GLY A 627 4.33 29.97 4.38
CA GLY A 627 4.65 28.69 3.80
C GLY A 627 5.11 28.81 2.35
N SER A 628 6.04 27.94 1.98
CA SER A 628 6.46 27.70 0.60
C SER A 628 5.33 27.08 -0.22
#